data_ff51069a57c77d61874f0b3b9443cda8
#
_entry.id   ff51069a57c77d61874f0b3b9443cda8
#
_cell.length_a   1.000
_cell.length_b   1.000
_cell.length_c   1.000
_cell.angle_alpha   90.00
_cell.angle_beta   90.00
_cell.angle_gamma   90.00
#
_symmetry.space_group_name_H-M   'P 1'
#
loop_
_entity.id
_entity.type
_entity.pdbx_description
1 polymer ?
#
loop_
_entity_poly.entity_id
_entity_poly.type
_entity_poly.pdbx_seq_one_letter_code
_entity_poly.pdbx_strand_id
1 'polypeptide(L)'
;SVSSGEVFGFLGPNGAGKSTAVRMLTTLLKPSGGSAQVAGFDVVKNPSTVRKKIGVALQDAAIDPLMTGNELLRLQCVLHGLPKRASSVRCGELLERVGLTVAGDRRVGTYSGGMRRRLDLALSLVHEPEVLFLDEPTTGLDPTSRIALWEEVRNLNQDLGTTVFLTTQYLEEADQLAERIAIIDGGKIVREGSPSSLKSAVGAPTLRIDVSENDLPSARTVMNRFGEERPAQKNRIAIGLISGTPGITDVMNALADSGIEIQHVELDEPSLDDVFADATGRRLEGGKA
;
A
#
# COMPACT_ATOMS: atom_id res chain seq x y z
N SER A 1 6.35 -8.68 -13.55
CA SER A 1 6.32 -7.40 -14.33
C SER A 1 5.32 -6.44 -13.71
N VAL A 2 5.55 -5.13 -13.83
CA VAL A 2 4.65 -4.07 -13.38
C VAL A 2 4.20 -3.29 -14.62
N SER A 3 2.90 -3.03 -14.74
CA SER A 3 2.32 -2.31 -15.86
C SER A 3 2.53 -0.80 -15.73
N SER A 4 2.51 -0.08 -16.87
CA SER A 4 2.55 1.38 -16.83
C SER A 4 1.28 1.92 -16.17
N GLY A 5 1.43 2.90 -15.27
CA GLY A 5 0.32 3.49 -14.51
C GLY A 5 -0.21 2.64 -13.35
N GLU A 6 0.40 1.49 -13.05
CA GLU A 6 -0.01 0.60 -11.96
C GLU A 6 0.62 1.05 -10.63
N VAL A 7 -0.14 0.94 -9.54
CA VAL A 7 0.39 1.00 -8.18
C VAL A 7 0.68 -0.43 -7.71
N PHE A 8 1.95 -0.79 -7.67
CA PHE A 8 2.42 -2.13 -7.32
C PHE A 8 3.02 -2.16 -5.92
N GLY A 9 2.49 -3.03 -5.06
CA GLY A 9 2.95 -3.25 -3.69
C GLY A 9 3.92 -4.42 -3.58
N PHE A 10 5.09 -4.21 -2.97
CA PHE A 10 6.07 -5.23 -2.67
C PHE A 10 6.11 -5.46 -1.16
N LEU A 11 5.28 -6.37 -0.68
CA LEU A 11 4.97 -6.61 0.73
C LEU A 11 5.85 -7.71 1.32
N GLY A 12 6.41 -7.49 2.51
CA GLY A 12 7.14 -8.54 3.23
C GLY A 12 7.78 -8.05 4.51
N PRO A 13 8.29 -8.96 5.36
CA PRO A 13 8.93 -8.61 6.61
C PRO A 13 10.28 -7.92 6.40
N ASN A 14 10.83 -7.40 7.50
CA ASN A 14 12.20 -6.90 7.51
C ASN A 14 13.18 -8.02 7.15
N GLY A 15 14.18 -7.70 6.32
CA GLY A 15 15.16 -8.68 5.83
C GLY A 15 14.67 -9.58 4.68
N ALA A 16 13.42 -9.46 4.21
CA ALA A 16 12.92 -10.27 3.08
C ALA A 16 13.56 -9.93 1.73
N GLY A 17 14.31 -8.82 1.63
CA GLY A 17 14.98 -8.40 0.39
C GLY A 17 14.33 -7.23 -0.35
N LYS A 18 13.31 -6.58 0.21
CA LYS A 18 12.57 -5.45 -0.39
C LYS A 18 13.49 -4.32 -0.84
N SER A 19 14.22 -3.70 0.12
CA SER A 19 15.12 -2.58 -0.18
C SER A 19 16.30 -2.99 -1.08
N THR A 20 16.73 -4.26 -1.02
CA THR A 20 17.75 -4.77 -1.95
C THR A 20 17.21 -4.78 -3.38
N ALA A 21 15.98 -5.24 -3.59
CA ALA A 21 15.32 -5.23 -4.90
C ALA A 21 15.16 -3.80 -5.42
N VAL A 22 14.66 -2.86 -4.57
CA VAL A 22 14.57 -1.44 -4.95
C VAL A 22 15.92 -0.88 -5.35
N ARG A 23 16.97 -1.10 -4.57
CA ARG A 23 18.34 -0.60 -4.90
C ARG A 23 18.85 -1.16 -6.23
N MET A 24 18.53 -2.42 -6.58
CA MET A 24 18.88 -2.98 -7.88
C MET A 24 18.08 -2.34 -9.02
N LEU A 25 16.77 -2.18 -8.86
CA LEU A 25 15.90 -1.58 -9.85
C LEU A 25 16.21 -0.09 -10.08
N THR A 26 16.59 0.63 -9.02
CA THR A 26 16.99 2.05 -9.08
C THR A 26 18.45 2.27 -9.46
N THR A 27 19.16 1.22 -9.85
CA THR A 27 20.58 1.25 -10.26
C THR A 27 21.59 1.63 -9.16
N LEU A 28 21.19 1.63 -7.90
CA LEU A 28 22.06 1.91 -6.74
C LEU A 28 22.88 0.68 -6.34
N LEU A 29 22.42 -0.52 -6.72
CA LEU A 29 23.13 -1.78 -6.47
C LEU A 29 23.15 -2.59 -7.77
N LYS A 30 24.32 -3.09 -8.15
CA LYS A 30 24.44 -3.99 -9.30
C LYS A 30 24.00 -5.39 -8.90
N PRO A 31 23.04 -6.03 -9.63
CA PRO A 31 22.66 -7.40 -9.37
C PRO A 31 23.84 -8.36 -9.64
N SER A 32 23.97 -9.41 -8.83
CA SER A 32 25.00 -10.44 -9.01
C SER A 32 24.68 -11.42 -10.14
N GLY A 33 23.41 -11.47 -10.59
CA GLY A 33 22.97 -12.30 -11.70
C GLY A 33 21.55 -11.93 -12.13
N GLY A 34 21.07 -12.53 -13.22
CA GLY A 34 19.78 -12.22 -13.80
C GLY A 34 19.77 -10.91 -14.60
N SER A 35 18.57 -10.43 -14.94
CA SER A 35 18.35 -9.17 -15.67
C SER A 35 17.11 -8.47 -15.12
N ALA A 36 17.13 -7.14 -15.15
CA ALA A 36 15.97 -6.32 -14.82
C ALA A 36 15.88 -5.13 -15.78
N GLN A 37 14.64 -4.70 -16.06
CA GLN A 37 14.36 -3.52 -16.86
C GLN A 37 13.42 -2.60 -16.10
N VAL A 38 13.64 -1.29 -16.24
CA VAL A 38 12.78 -0.23 -15.69
C VAL A 38 12.52 0.78 -16.81
N ALA A 39 11.26 1.13 -17.01
CA ALA A 39 10.84 2.00 -18.11
C ALA A 39 11.39 1.54 -19.49
N GLY A 40 11.48 0.21 -19.73
CA GLY A 40 11.99 -0.37 -20.97
C GLY A 40 13.51 -0.45 -21.09
N PHE A 41 14.28 0.00 -20.09
CA PHE A 41 15.75 0.03 -20.10
C PHE A 41 16.37 -0.95 -19.11
N ASP A 42 17.41 -1.67 -19.54
CA ASP A 42 18.17 -2.57 -18.68
C ASP A 42 18.93 -1.78 -17.60
N VAL A 43 18.73 -2.17 -16.33
CA VAL A 43 19.28 -1.44 -15.17
C VAL A 43 20.83 -1.48 -15.10
N VAL A 44 21.46 -2.47 -15.74
CA VAL A 44 22.92 -2.61 -15.77
C VAL A 44 23.54 -1.94 -16.99
N LYS A 45 22.91 -2.09 -18.17
CA LYS A 45 23.44 -1.57 -19.43
C LYS A 45 23.12 -0.09 -19.64
N ASN A 46 21.98 0.38 -19.14
CA ASN A 46 21.48 1.74 -19.36
C ASN A 46 21.19 2.51 -18.05
N PRO A 47 22.04 2.45 -17.02
CA PRO A 47 21.69 2.99 -15.68
C PRO A 47 21.43 4.51 -15.70
N SER A 48 22.12 5.26 -16.54
CA SER A 48 21.91 6.71 -16.66
C SER A 48 20.55 7.06 -17.28
N THR A 49 20.06 6.24 -18.23
CA THR A 49 18.73 6.42 -18.83
C THR A 49 17.66 6.05 -17.81
N VAL A 50 17.82 4.94 -17.08
CA VAL A 50 16.90 4.54 -16.01
C VAL A 50 16.75 5.67 -14.98
N ARG A 51 17.86 6.21 -14.46
CA ARG A 51 17.84 7.30 -13.45
C ARG A 51 17.11 8.56 -13.90
N LYS A 52 17.09 8.85 -15.20
CA LYS A 52 16.34 10.01 -15.74
C LYS A 52 14.82 9.77 -15.79
N LYS A 53 14.38 8.51 -15.72
CA LYS A 53 12.97 8.12 -15.86
C LYS A 53 12.33 7.71 -14.53
N ILE A 54 13.12 7.61 -13.47
CA ILE A 54 12.65 7.19 -12.16
C ILE A 54 12.74 8.29 -11.12
N GLY A 55 11.74 8.41 -10.28
CA GLY A 55 11.80 9.09 -8.98
C GLY A 55 12.05 8.08 -7.87
N VAL A 56 12.80 8.44 -6.86
CA VAL A 56 13.13 7.53 -5.76
C VAL A 56 13.04 8.26 -4.42
N ALA A 57 12.19 7.75 -3.51
CA ALA A 57 12.12 8.17 -2.13
C ALA A 57 12.49 6.96 -1.24
N LEU A 58 13.72 6.92 -0.75
CA LEU A 58 14.24 5.82 0.07
C LEU A 58 13.87 6.00 1.54
N GLN A 59 14.00 4.92 2.32
CA GLN A 59 13.73 4.93 3.76
C GLN A 59 14.57 5.98 4.50
N ASP A 60 15.85 6.08 4.18
CA ASP A 60 16.76 7.12 4.71
C ASP A 60 16.84 8.26 3.70
N ALA A 61 15.95 9.24 3.81
CA ALA A 61 16.01 10.43 2.98
C ALA A 61 17.25 11.26 3.36
N ALA A 62 18.22 11.33 2.47
CA ALA A 62 19.41 12.16 2.62
C ALA A 62 19.09 13.64 2.38
N ILE A 63 18.20 14.19 3.21
CA ILE A 63 17.77 15.60 3.13
C ILE A 63 18.63 16.42 4.09
N ASP A 64 19.30 17.45 3.58
CA ASP A 64 20.08 18.37 4.40
C ASP A 64 19.16 19.19 5.33
N PRO A 65 19.26 19.03 6.66
CA PRO A 65 18.40 19.74 7.61
C PRO A 65 18.65 21.25 7.68
N LEU A 66 19.79 21.74 7.16
CA LEU A 66 20.16 23.14 7.16
C LEU A 66 19.52 23.92 5.99
N MET A 67 19.14 23.23 4.93
CA MET A 67 18.48 23.81 3.76
C MET A 67 16.98 23.97 4.01
N THR A 68 16.35 24.86 3.25
CA THR A 68 14.91 25.01 3.18
C THR A 68 14.32 24.08 2.12
N GLY A 69 13.00 23.83 2.16
CA GLY A 69 12.31 23.04 1.14
C GLY A 69 12.48 23.63 -0.26
N ASN A 70 12.37 24.95 -0.39
CA ASN A 70 12.60 25.65 -1.66
C ASN A 70 14.03 25.50 -2.19
N GLU A 71 15.04 25.57 -1.32
CA GLU A 71 16.44 25.41 -1.73
C GLU A 71 16.71 23.99 -2.23
N LEU A 72 16.18 22.97 -1.54
CA LEU A 72 16.32 21.57 -1.94
C LEU A 72 15.63 21.28 -3.28
N LEU A 73 14.40 21.77 -3.47
CA LEU A 73 13.69 21.60 -4.75
C LEU A 73 14.43 22.28 -5.90
N ARG A 74 14.93 23.51 -5.68
CA ARG A 74 15.77 24.20 -6.68
C ARG A 74 17.03 23.46 -7.00
N LEU A 75 17.70 22.89 -5.99
CA LEU A 75 18.90 22.07 -6.19
C LEU A 75 18.58 20.85 -7.08
N GLN A 76 17.48 20.15 -6.79
CA GLN A 76 17.03 19.02 -7.62
C GLN A 76 16.70 19.47 -9.06
N CYS A 77 16.01 20.59 -9.23
CA CYS A 77 15.77 21.15 -10.56
C CYS A 77 17.05 21.36 -11.35
N VAL A 78 18.08 21.94 -10.71
CA VAL A 78 19.39 22.18 -11.35
C VAL A 78 20.07 20.86 -11.71
N LEU A 79 20.06 19.88 -10.80
CA LEU A 79 20.67 18.55 -11.03
C LEU A 79 20.00 17.81 -12.21
N HIS A 80 18.69 18.02 -12.41
CA HIS A 80 17.95 17.49 -13.55
C HIS A 80 17.98 18.39 -14.79
N GLY A 81 18.69 19.52 -14.75
CA GLY A 81 18.89 20.40 -15.90
C GLY A 81 17.69 21.30 -16.25
N LEU A 82 16.78 21.54 -15.31
CA LEU A 82 15.64 22.43 -15.55
C LEU A 82 16.11 23.89 -15.64
N PRO A 83 15.61 24.67 -16.62
CA PRO A 83 15.90 26.09 -16.69
C PRO A 83 15.37 26.86 -15.47
N LYS A 84 16.06 27.92 -15.04
CA LYS A 84 15.74 28.69 -13.83
C LYS A 84 14.26 29.12 -13.75
N ARG A 85 13.67 29.54 -14.87
CA ARG A 85 12.27 29.97 -14.92
C ARG A 85 11.31 28.78 -14.68
N ALA A 86 11.56 27.65 -15.33
CA ALA A 86 10.79 26.43 -15.14
C ALA A 86 10.95 25.89 -13.70
N SER A 87 12.16 25.94 -13.14
CA SER A 87 12.44 25.53 -11.76
C SER A 87 11.60 26.30 -10.74
N SER A 88 11.41 27.62 -10.92
CA SER A 88 10.62 28.42 -9.96
C SER A 88 9.15 28.03 -9.97
N VAL A 89 8.57 27.77 -11.15
CA VAL A 89 7.19 27.31 -11.29
C VAL A 89 7.05 25.91 -10.68
N ARG A 90 7.94 25.00 -11.09
CA ARG A 90 7.93 23.62 -10.62
C ARG A 90 8.05 23.47 -9.11
N CYS A 91 8.94 24.24 -8.47
CA CYS A 91 9.06 24.25 -7.01
C CYS A 91 7.75 24.67 -6.32
N GLY A 92 7.07 25.70 -6.84
CA GLY A 92 5.78 26.15 -6.30
C GLY A 92 4.70 25.07 -6.41
N GLU A 93 4.53 24.47 -7.59
CA GLU A 93 3.58 23.37 -7.85
C GLU A 93 3.81 22.18 -6.93
N LEU A 94 5.07 21.76 -6.75
CA LEU A 94 5.41 20.62 -5.91
C LEU A 94 5.18 20.91 -4.42
N LEU A 95 5.52 22.10 -3.93
CA LEU A 95 5.23 22.49 -2.54
C LEU A 95 3.72 22.60 -2.28
N GLU A 96 2.96 23.11 -3.25
CA GLU A 96 1.51 23.15 -3.16
C GLU A 96 0.92 21.74 -3.10
N ARG A 97 1.32 20.88 -4.03
CA ARG A 97 0.87 19.48 -4.11
C ARG A 97 1.06 18.74 -2.79
N VAL A 98 2.22 18.83 -2.17
CA VAL A 98 2.49 18.16 -0.90
C VAL A 98 2.08 18.95 0.35
N GLY A 99 1.36 20.08 0.19
CA GLY A 99 0.86 20.92 1.28
C GLY A 99 1.96 21.55 2.13
N LEU A 100 3.08 21.94 1.52
CA LEU A 100 4.24 22.54 2.18
C LEU A 100 4.53 23.99 1.75
N THR A 101 3.62 24.66 1.02
CA THR A 101 3.80 26.01 0.52
C THR A 101 4.21 26.99 1.62
N VAL A 102 3.49 27.01 2.76
CA VAL A 102 3.77 27.92 3.89
C VAL A 102 5.11 27.57 4.58
N ALA A 103 5.51 26.31 4.52
CA ALA A 103 6.74 25.84 5.16
C ALA A 103 7.96 25.88 4.23
N GLY A 104 7.77 26.18 2.94
CA GLY A 104 8.80 26.07 1.92
C GLY A 104 10.10 26.83 2.21
N ASP A 105 10.03 27.98 2.91
CA ASP A 105 11.19 28.78 3.28
C ASP A 105 11.71 28.50 4.71
N ARG A 106 11.12 27.55 5.43
CA ARG A 106 11.63 27.10 6.72
C ARG A 106 12.72 26.05 6.53
N ARG A 107 13.69 25.98 7.44
CA ARG A 107 14.71 24.92 7.44
C ARG A 107 14.09 23.56 7.68
N VAL A 108 14.47 22.58 6.87
CA VAL A 108 13.94 21.20 6.94
C VAL A 108 14.23 20.52 8.28
N GLY A 109 15.29 20.92 8.98
CA GLY A 109 15.55 20.49 10.34
C GLY A 109 14.41 20.76 11.34
N THR A 110 13.53 21.76 11.03
CA THR A 110 12.37 22.11 11.86
C THR A 110 11.08 21.40 11.41
N TYR A 111 11.13 20.56 10.38
CA TYR A 111 9.96 19.83 9.87
C TYR A 111 9.63 18.64 10.76
N SER A 112 8.33 18.30 10.85
CA SER A 112 7.90 17.00 11.40
C SER A 112 8.35 15.86 10.49
N GLY A 113 8.30 14.62 10.99
CA GLY A 113 8.57 13.44 10.16
C GLY A 113 7.72 13.38 8.91
N GLY A 114 6.41 13.62 9.05
CA GLY A 114 5.47 13.66 7.91
C GLY A 114 5.78 14.78 6.91
N MET A 115 6.16 15.97 7.38
CA MET A 115 6.58 17.06 6.49
C MET A 115 7.84 16.71 5.72
N ARG A 116 8.84 16.10 6.37
CA ARG A 116 10.07 15.64 5.70
C ARG A 116 9.77 14.59 4.64
N ARG A 117 8.88 13.63 4.94
CA ARG A 117 8.51 12.58 3.99
C ARG A 117 7.76 13.13 2.78
N ARG A 118 6.86 14.07 2.98
CA ARG A 118 6.17 14.76 1.88
C ARG A 118 7.12 15.60 1.02
N LEU A 119 8.12 16.24 1.63
CA LEU A 119 9.16 16.94 0.87
C LEU A 119 10.02 15.95 0.06
N ASP A 120 10.39 14.79 0.63
CA ASP A 120 11.14 13.74 -0.06
C ASP A 120 10.39 13.23 -1.30
N LEU A 121 9.08 13.02 -1.15
CA LEU A 121 8.20 12.71 -2.28
C LEU A 121 8.25 13.82 -3.34
N ALA A 122 8.11 15.09 -2.95
CA ALA A 122 8.18 16.22 -3.88
C ALA A 122 9.53 16.28 -4.63
N LEU A 123 10.65 16.05 -3.92
CA LEU A 123 11.99 16.02 -4.51
C LEU A 123 12.12 14.92 -5.58
N SER A 124 11.50 13.76 -5.35
CA SER A 124 11.52 12.65 -6.31
C SER A 124 10.70 12.90 -7.59
N LEU A 125 9.83 13.91 -7.58
CA LEU A 125 8.91 14.24 -8.68
C LEU A 125 9.37 15.42 -9.56
N VAL A 126 10.50 16.06 -9.23
CA VAL A 126 10.97 17.28 -9.89
C VAL A 126 11.02 17.16 -11.42
N HIS A 127 11.49 16.03 -11.93
CA HIS A 127 11.73 15.75 -13.34
C HIS A 127 10.64 14.94 -14.03
N GLU A 128 9.46 14.82 -13.40
CA GLU A 128 8.29 14.09 -13.94
C GLU A 128 8.60 12.63 -14.31
N PRO A 129 8.98 11.81 -13.32
CA PRO A 129 9.39 10.44 -13.58
C PRO A 129 8.24 9.57 -14.12
N GLU A 130 8.57 8.60 -15.00
CA GLU A 130 7.62 7.60 -15.46
C GLU A 130 7.33 6.54 -14.38
N VAL A 131 8.32 6.28 -13.51
CA VAL A 131 8.19 5.30 -12.41
C VAL A 131 8.69 5.92 -11.11
N LEU A 132 7.88 5.83 -10.07
CA LEU A 132 8.19 6.28 -8.71
C LEU A 132 8.46 5.07 -7.81
N PHE A 133 9.64 5.01 -7.22
CA PHE A 133 10.00 4.02 -6.20
C PHE A 133 9.88 4.61 -4.80
N LEU A 134 9.07 3.97 -3.96
CA LEU A 134 8.85 4.34 -2.57
C LEU A 134 9.29 3.18 -1.67
N ASP A 135 10.40 3.38 -0.93
CA ASP A 135 10.89 2.35 0.00
C ASP A 135 10.41 2.64 1.42
N GLU A 136 9.43 1.85 1.87
CA GLU A 136 8.75 1.96 3.17
C GLU A 136 8.28 3.40 3.49
N PRO A 137 7.43 4.02 2.64
CA PRO A 137 7.16 5.45 2.67
C PRO A 137 6.52 5.96 3.95
N THR A 138 5.82 5.12 4.70
CA THR A 138 5.09 5.54 5.91
C THR A 138 5.72 5.07 7.21
N THR A 139 6.89 4.44 7.15
CA THR A 139 7.58 3.98 8.37
C THR A 139 7.91 5.16 9.29
N GLY A 140 7.52 5.04 10.55
CA GLY A 140 7.73 6.07 11.58
C GLY A 140 6.80 7.28 11.52
N LEU A 141 5.79 7.27 10.64
CA LEU A 141 4.77 8.32 10.59
C LEU A 141 3.62 8.02 11.55
N ASP A 142 3.03 9.09 12.07
CA ASP A 142 1.75 9.03 12.78
C ASP A 142 0.60 8.67 11.83
N PRO A 143 -0.56 8.18 12.34
CA PRO A 143 -1.66 7.74 11.48
C PRO A 143 -2.19 8.81 10.52
N THR A 144 -2.28 10.06 10.96
CA THR A 144 -2.77 11.16 10.12
C THR A 144 -1.80 11.47 8.97
N SER A 145 -0.51 11.53 9.27
CA SER A 145 0.54 11.74 8.26
C SER A 145 0.61 10.59 7.26
N ARG A 146 0.33 9.36 7.69
CA ARG A 146 0.28 8.17 6.84
C ARG A 146 -0.86 8.28 5.82
N ILE A 147 -2.08 8.59 6.28
CA ILE A 147 -3.26 8.74 5.41
C ILE A 147 -3.01 9.85 4.37
N ALA A 148 -2.49 11.01 4.80
CA ALA A 148 -2.19 12.11 3.89
C ALA A 148 -1.16 11.72 2.81
N LEU A 149 -0.16 10.90 3.15
CA LEU A 149 0.81 10.41 2.18
C LEU A 149 0.18 9.42 1.20
N TRP A 150 -0.71 8.54 1.67
CA TRP A 150 -1.44 7.60 0.80
C TRP A 150 -2.32 8.34 -0.21
N GLU A 151 -3.03 9.37 0.24
CA GLU A 151 -3.85 10.21 -0.65
C GLU A 151 -2.97 10.87 -1.73
N GLU A 152 -1.81 11.40 -1.36
CA GLU A 152 -0.90 12.00 -2.32
C GLU A 152 -0.36 10.99 -3.34
N VAL A 153 0.00 9.78 -2.92
CA VAL A 153 0.44 8.71 -3.83
C VAL A 153 -0.68 8.31 -4.81
N ARG A 154 -1.94 8.22 -4.34
CA ARG A 154 -3.08 7.96 -5.22
C ARG A 154 -3.28 9.08 -6.24
N ASN A 155 -3.25 10.33 -5.78
CA ASN A 155 -3.41 11.50 -6.66
C ASN A 155 -2.33 11.55 -7.72
N LEU A 156 -1.08 11.28 -7.36
CA LEU A 156 0.03 11.19 -8.32
C LEU A 156 -0.19 10.14 -9.40
N ASN A 157 -0.67 8.97 -9.01
CA ASN A 157 -0.96 7.90 -9.96
C ASN A 157 -2.15 8.26 -10.85
N GLN A 158 -3.26 8.75 -10.28
CA GLN A 158 -4.49 9.07 -11.01
C GLN A 158 -4.33 10.28 -11.94
N ASP A 159 -3.70 11.37 -11.46
CA ASP A 159 -3.58 12.63 -12.21
C ASP A 159 -2.51 12.56 -13.30
N LEU A 160 -1.39 11.89 -13.01
CA LEU A 160 -0.20 11.90 -13.87
C LEU A 160 0.05 10.56 -14.58
N GLY A 161 -0.69 9.50 -14.24
CA GLY A 161 -0.45 8.16 -14.76
C GLY A 161 0.91 7.58 -14.34
N THR A 162 1.54 8.12 -13.28
CA THR A 162 2.84 7.67 -12.81
C THR A 162 2.75 6.25 -12.26
N THR A 163 3.60 5.35 -12.76
CA THR A 163 3.73 4.00 -12.19
C THR A 163 4.37 4.09 -10.82
N VAL A 164 3.78 3.45 -9.82
CA VAL A 164 4.32 3.44 -8.46
C VAL A 164 4.74 2.04 -8.07
N PHE A 165 5.99 1.89 -7.66
CA PHE A 165 6.53 0.69 -7.04
C PHE A 165 6.81 0.99 -5.56
N LEU A 166 5.96 0.48 -4.68
CA LEU A 166 6.11 0.72 -3.25
C LEU A 166 6.51 -0.55 -2.52
N THR A 167 7.49 -0.45 -1.61
CA THR A 167 7.77 -1.51 -0.65
C THR A 167 7.15 -1.18 0.68
N THR A 168 6.65 -2.19 1.37
CA THR A 168 6.09 -2.01 2.71
C THR A 168 6.15 -3.30 3.53
N GLN A 169 6.14 -3.15 4.84
CA GLN A 169 5.84 -4.20 5.79
C GLN A 169 4.44 -4.05 6.41
N TYR A 170 3.73 -2.96 6.09
CA TYR A 170 2.40 -2.68 6.60
C TYR A 170 1.35 -3.21 5.63
N LEU A 171 0.57 -4.19 6.10
CA LEU A 171 -0.50 -4.83 5.33
C LEU A 171 -1.56 -3.81 4.90
N GLU A 172 -1.92 -2.89 5.81
CA GLU A 172 -2.90 -1.84 5.55
C GLU A 172 -2.46 -0.92 4.40
N GLU A 173 -1.18 -0.55 4.34
CA GLU A 173 -0.63 0.27 3.26
C GLU A 173 -0.73 -0.42 1.91
N ALA A 174 -0.35 -1.71 1.85
CA ALA A 174 -0.48 -2.51 0.65
C ALA A 174 -1.95 -2.66 0.21
N ASP A 175 -2.85 -2.91 1.15
CA ASP A 175 -4.29 -3.08 0.90
C ASP A 175 -4.97 -1.79 0.40
N GLN A 176 -4.53 -0.64 0.93
CA GLN A 176 -5.10 0.66 0.59
C GLN A 176 -4.57 1.25 -0.71
N LEU A 177 -3.32 0.99 -1.08
CA LEU A 177 -2.68 1.65 -2.21
C LEU A 177 -2.52 0.76 -3.43
N ALA A 178 -2.18 -0.50 -3.25
CA ALA A 178 -1.74 -1.34 -4.35
C ALA A 178 -2.91 -1.96 -5.13
N GLU A 179 -2.86 -1.85 -6.45
CA GLU A 179 -3.74 -2.59 -7.35
C GLU A 179 -3.34 -4.07 -7.42
N ARG A 180 -2.05 -4.33 -7.29
CA ARG A 180 -1.47 -5.66 -7.24
C ARG A 180 -0.31 -5.70 -6.26
N ILE A 181 -0.23 -6.82 -5.54
CA ILE A 181 0.76 -7.04 -4.48
C ILE A 181 1.58 -8.29 -4.83
N ALA A 182 2.89 -8.19 -4.68
CA ALA A 182 3.74 -9.35 -4.56
C ALA A 182 4.24 -9.50 -3.12
N ILE A 183 3.97 -10.63 -2.52
CA ILE A 183 4.46 -10.98 -1.17
C ILE A 183 5.82 -11.64 -1.31
N ILE A 184 6.83 -11.05 -0.65
CA ILE A 184 8.20 -11.56 -0.64
C ILE A 184 8.55 -12.10 0.75
N ASP A 185 9.14 -13.28 0.79
CA ASP A 185 9.75 -13.86 1.98
C ASP A 185 11.04 -14.61 1.61
N GLY A 186 12.11 -14.44 2.41
CA GLY A 186 13.40 -15.08 2.15
C GLY A 186 13.99 -14.83 0.75
N GLY A 187 13.77 -13.65 0.17
CA GLY A 187 14.24 -13.27 -1.17
C GLY A 187 13.44 -13.87 -2.33
N LYS A 188 12.29 -14.47 -2.09
CA LYS A 188 11.43 -15.07 -3.12
C LYS A 188 10.02 -14.49 -3.06
N ILE A 189 9.40 -14.30 -4.23
CA ILE A 189 7.97 -13.98 -4.30
C ILE A 189 7.21 -15.27 -4.01
N VAL A 190 6.39 -15.27 -2.95
CA VAL A 190 5.60 -16.43 -2.50
C VAL A 190 4.16 -16.38 -2.96
N ARG A 191 3.60 -15.18 -3.14
CA ARG A 191 2.25 -14.94 -3.69
C ARG A 191 2.26 -13.64 -4.50
N GLU A 192 1.39 -13.56 -5.51
CA GLU A 192 1.18 -12.35 -6.28
C GLU A 192 -0.27 -12.29 -6.76
N GLY A 193 -0.91 -11.12 -6.66
CA GLY A 193 -2.28 -10.90 -7.10
C GLY A 193 -2.84 -9.56 -6.63
N SER A 194 -4.08 -9.23 -7.02
CA SER A 194 -4.77 -8.09 -6.42
C SER A 194 -5.10 -8.37 -4.95
N PRO A 195 -5.21 -7.34 -4.09
CA PRO A 195 -5.60 -7.52 -2.68
C PRO A 195 -6.85 -8.40 -2.54
N SER A 196 -7.87 -8.13 -3.35
CA SER A 196 -9.13 -8.89 -3.33
C SER A 196 -8.95 -10.35 -3.74
N SER A 197 -8.17 -10.62 -4.82
CA SER A 197 -7.92 -11.99 -5.27
C SER A 197 -7.10 -12.79 -4.27
N LEU A 198 -6.12 -12.16 -3.63
CA LEU A 198 -5.29 -12.79 -2.60
C LEU A 198 -6.11 -13.15 -1.36
N LYS A 199 -6.96 -12.23 -0.89
CA LYS A 199 -7.87 -12.46 0.25
C LYS A 199 -8.86 -13.59 -0.04
N SER A 200 -9.49 -13.56 -1.22
CA SER A 200 -10.45 -14.61 -1.63
C SER A 200 -9.83 -16.01 -1.74
N ALA A 201 -8.53 -16.09 -2.05
CA ALA A 201 -7.82 -17.37 -2.14
C ALA A 201 -7.59 -18.06 -0.78
N VAL A 202 -7.57 -17.30 0.31
CA VAL A 202 -7.35 -17.82 1.68
C VAL A 202 -8.66 -18.26 2.33
N GLY A 203 -9.77 -17.66 1.98
CA GLY A 203 -11.06 -18.07 2.51
C GLY A 203 -12.20 -17.16 2.11
N ALA A 204 -13.42 -17.64 2.37
CA ALA A 204 -14.62 -16.86 2.21
C ALA A 204 -14.86 -15.95 3.43
N PRO A 205 -15.51 -14.79 3.25
CA PRO A 205 -15.94 -13.94 4.36
C PRO A 205 -16.75 -14.73 5.38
N THR A 206 -16.60 -14.39 6.65
CA THR A 206 -17.37 -14.98 7.75
C THR A 206 -18.40 -13.99 8.23
N LEU A 207 -19.67 -14.35 8.06
CA LEU A 207 -20.79 -13.60 8.63
C LEU A 207 -21.06 -14.10 10.04
N ARG A 208 -21.01 -13.19 11.03
CA ARG A 208 -21.36 -13.46 12.43
C ARG A 208 -22.59 -12.69 12.80
N ILE A 209 -23.52 -13.37 13.48
CA ILE A 209 -24.78 -12.77 13.92
C ILE A 209 -25.02 -13.16 15.38
N ASP A 210 -25.36 -12.16 16.20
CA ASP A 210 -25.82 -12.35 17.55
C ASP A 210 -27.36 -12.30 17.57
N VAL A 211 -27.97 -13.30 18.16
CA VAL A 211 -29.41 -13.43 18.34
C VAL A 211 -29.75 -13.80 19.78
N SER A 212 -31.04 -13.76 20.16
CA SER A 212 -31.47 -14.24 21.46
C SER A 212 -31.17 -15.75 21.64
N GLU A 213 -31.00 -16.22 22.88
CA GLU A 213 -30.78 -17.66 23.15
C GLU A 213 -31.93 -18.52 22.60
N ASN A 214 -33.14 -18.01 22.61
CA ASN A 214 -34.32 -18.71 22.11
C ASN A 214 -34.31 -18.88 20.58
N ASP A 215 -33.72 -17.92 19.85
CA ASP A 215 -33.72 -17.91 18.39
C ASP A 215 -32.51 -18.65 17.78
N LEU A 216 -31.49 -18.99 18.60
CA LEU A 216 -30.27 -19.66 18.14
C LEU A 216 -30.51 -20.89 17.25
N PRO A 217 -31.40 -21.86 17.60
CA PRO A 217 -31.62 -23.04 16.77
C PRO A 217 -32.23 -22.71 15.39
N SER A 218 -33.18 -21.78 15.40
CA SER A 218 -33.88 -21.34 14.19
C SER A 218 -32.95 -20.53 13.29
N ALA A 219 -32.19 -19.57 13.86
CA ALA A 219 -31.20 -18.76 13.15
C ALA A 219 -30.11 -19.63 12.52
N ARG A 220 -29.60 -20.63 13.24
CA ARG A 220 -28.62 -21.59 12.71
C ARG A 220 -29.16 -22.34 11.50
N THR A 221 -30.41 -22.80 11.56
CA THR A 221 -31.06 -23.51 10.45
C THR A 221 -31.19 -22.62 9.21
N VAL A 222 -31.51 -21.33 9.39
CA VAL A 222 -31.60 -20.36 8.30
C VAL A 222 -30.23 -20.07 7.72
N MET A 223 -29.24 -19.74 8.57
CA MET A 223 -27.92 -19.35 8.14
C MET A 223 -27.15 -20.46 7.40
N ASN A 224 -27.32 -21.71 7.81
CA ASN A 224 -26.66 -22.86 7.17
C ASN A 224 -27.13 -23.11 5.71
N ARG A 225 -28.15 -22.41 5.23
CA ARG A 225 -28.52 -22.41 3.80
C ARG A 225 -27.60 -21.54 2.94
N PHE A 226 -26.87 -20.60 3.58
CA PHE A 226 -26.06 -19.58 2.92
C PHE A 226 -24.56 -19.81 3.06
N GLY A 227 -24.13 -20.76 3.89
CA GLY A 227 -22.73 -21.03 4.09
C GLY A 227 -22.46 -22.16 5.08
N GLU A 228 -21.17 -22.48 5.25
CA GLU A 228 -20.74 -23.48 6.20
C GLU A 228 -20.57 -22.89 7.60
N GLU A 229 -21.08 -23.58 8.61
CA GLU A 229 -20.97 -23.14 10.01
C GLU A 229 -19.49 -23.11 10.45
N ARG A 230 -19.12 -22.05 11.15
CA ARG A 230 -17.79 -21.84 11.72
C ARG A 230 -17.84 -21.75 13.24
N PRO A 231 -16.73 -22.01 13.95
CA PRO A 231 -16.68 -21.85 15.40
C PRO A 231 -17.07 -20.42 15.81
N ALA A 232 -17.98 -20.32 16.79
CA ALA A 232 -18.46 -19.06 17.32
C ALA A 232 -18.60 -19.12 18.84
N GLN A 233 -18.64 -17.95 19.50
CA GLN A 233 -18.87 -17.82 20.93
C GLN A 233 -20.35 -18.09 21.29
N LYS A 234 -20.64 -18.16 22.59
CA LYS A 234 -22.01 -18.36 23.09
C LYS A 234 -22.93 -17.24 22.58
N ASN A 235 -24.14 -17.57 22.15
CA ASN A 235 -25.16 -16.67 21.58
C ASN A 235 -24.81 -16.06 20.22
N ARG A 236 -23.78 -16.55 19.54
CA ARG A 236 -23.32 -16.09 18.24
C ARG A 236 -23.34 -17.26 17.24
N ILE A 237 -23.79 -17.01 16.01
CA ILE A 237 -23.67 -17.93 14.90
C ILE A 237 -22.71 -17.34 13.90
N ALA A 238 -21.82 -18.16 13.38
CA ALA A 238 -20.88 -17.77 12.33
C ALA A 238 -20.98 -18.73 11.15
N ILE A 239 -21.07 -18.19 9.94
CA ILE A 239 -21.01 -18.96 8.69
C ILE A 239 -19.95 -18.39 7.76
N GLY A 240 -19.22 -19.26 7.07
CA GLY A 240 -18.41 -18.85 5.93
C GLY A 240 -19.29 -18.74 4.70
N LEU A 241 -19.38 -17.53 4.11
CA LEU A 241 -20.23 -17.28 2.93
C LEU A 241 -19.62 -17.99 1.71
N ILE A 242 -20.46 -18.72 0.96
CA ILE A 242 -20.00 -19.40 -0.26
C ILE A 242 -19.91 -18.38 -1.39
N SER A 243 -18.79 -18.34 -2.12
CA SER A 243 -18.60 -17.46 -3.29
C SER A 243 -19.71 -17.71 -4.33
N GLY A 244 -20.40 -16.64 -4.74
CA GLY A 244 -21.51 -16.72 -5.68
C GLY A 244 -22.89 -16.96 -5.05
N THR A 245 -22.99 -17.05 -3.74
CA THR A 245 -24.24 -17.13 -2.99
C THR A 245 -24.86 -15.73 -2.81
N PRO A 246 -26.20 -15.65 -2.56
CA PRO A 246 -26.87 -14.42 -2.19
C PRO A 246 -26.08 -13.62 -1.15
N GLY A 247 -26.07 -12.30 -1.30
CA GLY A 247 -25.29 -11.41 -0.44
C GLY A 247 -25.81 -11.38 1.00
N ILE A 248 -25.14 -10.63 1.87
CA ILE A 248 -25.53 -10.41 3.27
C ILE A 248 -27.01 -10.04 3.37
N THR A 249 -27.51 -9.25 2.43
CA THR A 249 -28.91 -8.80 2.36
C THR A 249 -29.87 -9.98 2.32
N ASP A 250 -29.56 -11.06 1.59
CA ASP A 250 -30.44 -12.22 1.47
C ASP A 250 -30.47 -13.04 2.76
N VAL A 251 -29.32 -13.13 3.46
CA VAL A 251 -29.26 -13.74 4.80
C VAL A 251 -30.11 -12.95 5.79
N MET A 252 -29.98 -11.62 5.77
CA MET A 252 -30.73 -10.72 6.64
C MET A 252 -32.23 -10.83 6.39
N ASN A 253 -32.64 -10.83 5.12
CA ASN A 253 -34.08 -11.00 4.73
C ASN A 253 -34.59 -12.35 5.21
N ALA A 254 -33.86 -13.44 4.98
CA ALA A 254 -34.31 -14.78 5.39
C ALA A 254 -34.46 -14.92 6.92
N LEU A 255 -33.62 -14.25 7.70
CA LEU A 255 -33.74 -14.20 9.17
C LEU A 255 -34.99 -13.38 9.57
N ALA A 256 -35.20 -12.21 8.97
CA ALA A 256 -36.32 -11.34 9.22
C ALA A 256 -37.63 -12.06 8.86
N ASP A 257 -37.74 -12.74 7.70
CA ASP A 257 -38.88 -13.53 7.26
C ASP A 257 -39.17 -14.69 8.23
N SER A 258 -38.17 -15.17 8.95
CA SER A 258 -38.30 -16.21 9.98
C SER A 258 -38.67 -15.64 11.37
N GLY A 259 -38.88 -14.33 11.48
CA GLY A 259 -39.24 -13.63 12.71
C GLY A 259 -38.07 -13.55 13.73
N ILE A 260 -36.85 -13.70 13.28
CA ILE A 260 -35.65 -13.67 14.12
C ILE A 260 -35.12 -12.24 14.26
N GLU A 261 -35.04 -11.73 15.48
CA GLU A 261 -34.48 -10.42 15.75
C GLU A 261 -32.96 -10.48 15.88
N ILE A 262 -32.29 -9.73 15.03
CA ILE A 262 -30.83 -9.65 15.01
C ILE A 262 -30.37 -8.55 15.96
N GLN A 263 -29.52 -8.91 16.94
CA GLN A 263 -28.96 -7.98 17.91
C GLN A 263 -27.68 -7.32 17.43
N HIS A 264 -26.81 -8.08 16.73
CA HIS A 264 -25.56 -7.60 16.17
C HIS A 264 -25.18 -8.39 14.92
N VAL A 265 -24.54 -7.69 13.96
CA VAL A 265 -24.01 -8.27 12.72
C VAL A 265 -22.55 -7.85 12.56
N GLU A 266 -21.70 -8.81 12.28
CA GLU A 266 -20.29 -8.60 12.00
C GLU A 266 -19.90 -9.40 10.75
N LEU A 267 -19.22 -8.75 9.81
CA LEU A 267 -18.65 -9.41 8.65
C LEU A 267 -17.12 -9.38 8.78
N ASP A 268 -16.53 -10.54 8.93
CA ASP A 268 -15.08 -10.71 8.89
C ASP A 268 -14.66 -11.11 7.48
N GLU A 269 -14.00 -10.22 6.80
CA GLU A 269 -13.34 -10.53 5.55
C GLU A 269 -11.92 -11.06 5.80
N PRO A 270 -11.43 -12.04 5.00
CA PRO A 270 -10.04 -12.43 5.05
C PRO A 270 -9.13 -11.20 4.86
N SER A 271 -8.09 -11.12 5.66
CA SER A 271 -7.13 -10.03 5.64
C SER A 271 -5.88 -10.40 4.85
N LEU A 272 -5.06 -9.41 4.49
CA LEU A 272 -3.73 -9.69 3.95
C LEU A 272 -2.80 -10.36 4.98
N ASP A 273 -3.08 -10.25 6.29
CA ASP A 273 -2.35 -10.99 7.33
C ASP A 273 -2.62 -12.49 7.24
N ASP A 274 -3.87 -12.87 6.95
CA ASP A 274 -4.24 -14.26 6.70
C ASP A 274 -3.57 -14.80 5.42
N VAL A 275 -3.52 -13.99 4.36
CA VAL A 275 -2.79 -14.32 3.12
C VAL A 275 -1.32 -14.54 3.39
N PHE A 276 -0.70 -13.64 4.16
CA PHE A 276 0.71 -13.75 4.51
C PHE A 276 0.98 -15.00 5.36
N ALA A 277 0.12 -15.26 6.37
CA ALA A 277 0.23 -16.44 7.23
C ALA A 277 0.09 -17.75 6.44
N ASP A 278 -0.87 -17.82 5.51
CA ASP A 278 -1.05 -18.98 4.61
C ASP A 278 0.17 -19.19 3.72
N ALA A 279 0.73 -18.11 3.16
CA ALA A 279 1.85 -18.19 2.22
C ALA A 279 3.19 -18.53 2.88
N THR A 280 3.41 -18.13 4.16
CA THR A 280 4.71 -18.19 4.84
C THR A 280 4.74 -19.06 6.09
N GLY A 281 3.58 -19.49 6.59
CA GLY A 281 3.42 -20.22 7.85
C GLY A 281 3.60 -19.36 9.11
N ARG A 282 3.69 -18.03 8.98
CA ARG A 282 3.86 -17.09 10.11
C ARG A 282 3.14 -15.77 9.83
N ARG A 283 2.77 -15.01 10.88
CA ARG A 283 2.19 -13.67 10.75
C ARG A 283 3.28 -12.60 10.63
N LEU A 284 2.96 -11.48 10.01
CA LEU A 284 3.83 -10.29 10.01
C LEU A 284 3.85 -9.67 11.42
N GLU A 285 5.05 -9.26 11.87
CA GLU A 285 5.20 -8.54 13.14
C GLU A 285 4.45 -7.20 13.03
N GLY A 286 3.41 -7.00 13.86
CA GLY A 286 2.57 -5.78 13.87
C GLY A 286 1.12 -6.01 13.44
N GLY A 287 0.72 -7.21 13.03
CA GLY A 287 -0.69 -7.60 12.87
C GLY A 287 -1.38 -7.66 14.24
N LYS A 288 -2.62 -7.20 14.33
CA LYS A 288 -3.43 -7.31 15.55
C LYS A 288 -3.56 -8.80 15.93
N ALA A 289 -3.25 -9.11 17.20
CA ALA A 289 -3.54 -10.41 17.80
C ALA A 289 -5.05 -10.61 17.97
#